data_c339082a56568c75ad65b49aac66c747
#
_entry.id   c339082a56568c75ad65b49aac66c747
#
_cell.length_a   1.000
_cell.length_b   1.000
_cell.length_c   1.000
_cell.angle_alpha   90.00
_cell.angle_beta   90.00
_cell.angle_gamma   90.00
#
_symmetry.space_group_name_H-M   'P 1'
#
loop_
_entity.id
_entity.type
_entity.pdbx_description
1 polymer ?
#
loop_
_entity_poly.entity_id
_entity_poly.type
_entity_poly.pdbx_seq_one_letter_code
_entity_poly.pdbx_strand_id
1 'polypeptide(L)'
;KRGAAVFQHHHVSLVTNNFVPTAATVNRQITCTLARGEYEPVQIAVRALATGGIKNIRLAVDSDFDVRIFRRLDGKAQNLLRSYSNPVPAWIQNTCLDESDVISGIGKDANDFFWLTVHAGPGIKAGVHHGKLRLSADREQGGESIAIERDIEFKVHPFSLHRPRISYFPFYYINWDGNGPPPFAHNETWVK
;
A
#
# COMPACT_ATOMS: atom_id res chain seq x y z
N LYS A 1 5.54 -26.90 -1.36
CA LYS A 1 5.22 -25.99 -0.24
C LYS A 1 5.27 -24.56 -0.78
N ARG A 2 4.23 -23.76 -0.56
CA ARG A 2 4.20 -22.34 -0.97
C ARG A 2 5.33 -21.61 -0.28
N GLY A 3 6.20 -20.93 -1.04
CA GLY A 3 7.34 -20.18 -0.48
C GLY A 3 6.98 -18.80 0.09
N ALA A 4 5.72 -18.36 -0.12
CA ALA A 4 5.18 -17.09 0.40
C ALA A 4 3.69 -17.22 0.72
N ALA A 5 3.18 -16.30 1.53
CA ALA A 5 1.76 -16.05 1.74
C ALA A 5 1.41 -14.62 1.31
N VAL A 6 0.27 -14.47 0.62
CA VAL A 6 -0.27 -13.18 0.15
C VAL A 6 -1.64 -12.99 0.75
N PHE A 7 -1.87 -11.84 1.38
CA PHE A 7 -3.13 -11.56 2.06
C PHE A 7 -3.40 -10.05 2.12
N GLN A 8 -4.69 -9.70 2.21
CA GLN A 8 -5.08 -8.33 2.47
C GLN A 8 -4.90 -7.99 3.94
N HIS A 9 -4.27 -6.87 4.21
CA HIS A 9 -4.21 -6.27 5.54
C HIS A 9 -5.00 -4.95 5.55
N HIS A 10 -5.47 -4.53 6.73
CA HIS A 10 -6.24 -3.30 6.83
C HIS A 10 -5.37 -2.09 6.51
N HIS A 11 -5.82 -1.22 5.61
CA HIS A 11 -5.02 -0.09 5.11
C HIS A 11 -4.74 0.99 6.17
N VAL A 12 -5.57 1.11 7.22
CA VAL A 12 -5.35 2.08 8.32
C VAL A 12 -4.20 1.66 9.23
N SER A 13 -3.87 0.36 9.30
CA SER A 13 -2.74 -0.14 10.06
C SER A 13 -1.75 -0.85 9.15
N LEU A 14 -0.53 -0.34 9.06
CA LEU A 14 0.48 -0.99 8.23
C LEU A 14 0.87 -2.35 8.82
N VAL A 15 1.02 -3.34 7.95
CA VAL A 15 1.52 -4.65 8.38
C VAL A 15 2.93 -4.50 8.94
N THR A 16 3.16 -5.02 10.14
CA THR A 16 4.49 -5.02 10.76
C THR A 16 5.34 -6.17 10.22
N ASN A 17 6.65 -6.00 10.28
CA ASN A 17 7.61 -6.98 9.76
C ASN A 17 7.44 -8.38 10.39
N ASN A 18 7.03 -8.44 11.65
CA ASN A 18 6.86 -9.66 12.44
C ASN A 18 5.40 -10.14 12.57
N PHE A 19 4.44 -9.50 11.90
CA PHE A 19 3.04 -9.94 11.93
C PHE A 19 2.90 -11.36 11.37
N VAL A 20 2.21 -12.24 12.12
CA VAL A 20 1.97 -13.62 11.70
C VAL A 20 0.49 -13.75 11.31
N PRO A 21 0.17 -13.88 10.01
CA PRO A 21 -1.21 -14.05 9.59
C PRO A 21 -1.74 -15.43 9.99
N THR A 22 -3.01 -15.48 10.40
CA THR A 22 -3.72 -16.74 10.60
C THR A 22 -4.09 -17.37 9.25
N ALA A 23 -4.43 -18.65 9.23
CA ALA A 23 -4.95 -19.30 8.04
C ALA A 23 -6.23 -18.60 7.52
N ALA A 24 -7.09 -18.12 8.41
CA ALA A 24 -8.28 -17.34 8.05
C ALA A 24 -7.91 -16.02 7.36
N THR A 25 -6.87 -15.33 7.85
CA THR A 25 -6.37 -14.09 7.21
C THR A 25 -5.85 -14.37 5.80
N VAL A 26 -5.03 -15.42 5.63
CA VAL A 26 -4.44 -15.76 4.33
C VAL A 26 -5.50 -16.21 3.33
N ASN A 27 -6.54 -16.92 3.76
CA ASN A 27 -7.59 -17.45 2.90
C ASN A 27 -8.75 -16.47 2.66
N ARG A 28 -8.78 -15.32 3.38
CA ARG A 28 -9.83 -14.32 3.20
C ARG A 28 -9.82 -13.79 1.77
N GLN A 29 -11.02 -13.60 1.21
CA GLN A 29 -11.19 -12.91 -0.08
C GLN A 29 -10.57 -11.51 -0.01
N ILE A 30 -9.80 -11.16 -1.03
CA ILE A 30 -9.29 -9.80 -1.22
C ILE A 30 -10.42 -8.97 -1.81
N THR A 31 -10.75 -7.86 -1.16
CA THR A 31 -11.89 -7.02 -1.56
C THR A 31 -11.50 -5.54 -1.59
N CYS A 32 -12.11 -4.81 -2.51
CA CYS A 32 -12.04 -3.36 -2.58
C CYS A 32 -13.47 -2.83 -2.76
N THR A 33 -13.91 -1.91 -1.92
CA THR A 33 -15.27 -1.33 -2.01
C THR A 33 -15.15 0.16 -2.21
N LEU A 34 -15.71 0.67 -3.31
CA LEU A 34 -15.55 2.06 -3.71
C LEU A 34 -16.77 2.59 -4.46
N ALA A 35 -16.95 3.91 -4.51
CA ALA A 35 -17.89 4.60 -5.36
C ALA A 35 -17.26 4.92 -6.73
N ARG A 36 -18.07 5.30 -7.71
CA ARG A 36 -17.56 5.79 -8.99
C ARG A 36 -16.84 7.13 -8.80
N GLY A 37 -15.64 7.26 -9.39
CA GLY A 37 -14.78 8.42 -9.24
C GLY A 37 -13.93 8.44 -7.95
N GLU A 38 -14.03 7.39 -7.13
CA GLU A 38 -13.27 7.25 -5.89
C GLU A 38 -11.92 6.57 -6.13
N TYR A 39 -10.95 6.95 -5.30
CA TYR A 39 -9.66 6.28 -5.15
C TYR A 39 -9.64 5.55 -3.81
N GLU A 40 -9.61 4.23 -3.86
CA GLU A 40 -9.65 3.41 -2.64
C GLU A 40 -8.32 2.67 -2.43
N PRO A 41 -7.73 2.76 -1.23
CA PRO A 41 -6.50 2.04 -0.91
C PRO A 41 -6.76 0.58 -0.55
N VAL A 42 -5.88 -0.31 -1.04
CA VAL A 42 -5.84 -1.72 -0.64
C VAL A 42 -4.41 -2.10 -0.28
N GLN A 43 -4.19 -2.58 0.93
CA GLN A 43 -2.88 -3.08 1.35
C GLN A 43 -2.78 -4.58 1.12
N ILE A 44 -1.84 -5.01 0.28
CA ILE A 44 -1.51 -6.41 -0.01
C ILE A 44 -0.20 -6.76 0.68
N ALA A 45 -0.30 -7.52 1.74
CA ALA A 45 0.85 -7.99 2.50
C ALA A 45 1.41 -9.29 1.91
N VAL A 46 2.72 -9.40 1.95
CA VAL A 46 3.49 -10.57 1.52
C VAL A 46 4.34 -11.04 2.68
N ARG A 47 4.19 -12.31 3.07
CA ARG A 47 5.04 -12.97 4.06
C ARG A 47 5.93 -14.00 3.40
N ALA A 48 7.24 -13.89 3.61
CA ALA A 48 8.20 -14.89 3.14
C ALA A 48 8.17 -16.13 4.04
N LEU A 49 7.93 -17.29 3.45
CA LEU A 49 7.91 -18.60 4.12
C LEU A 49 9.06 -19.51 3.65
N ALA A 50 9.76 -19.11 2.59
CA ALA A 50 10.89 -19.84 2.05
C ALA A 50 12.11 -19.74 2.98
N THR A 51 12.89 -20.81 3.05
CA THR A 51 14.19 -20.80 3.73
C THR A 51 15.09 -19.74 3.09
N GLY A 52 15.67 -18.87 3.90
CA GLY A 52 16.48 -17.73 3.45
C GLY A 52 15.68 -16.49 3.02
N GLY A 53 14.37 -16.62 2.76
CA GLY A 53 13.54 -15.50 2.28
C GLY A 53 13.23 -15.58 0.79
N ILE A 54 12.70 -14.47 0.26
CA ILE A 54 12.32 -14.29 -1.16
C ILE A 54 12.84 -12.96 -1.69
N LYS A 55 13.09 -12.90 -2.99
CA LYS A 55 13.59 -11.70 -3.68
C LYS A 55 12.88 -11.48 -5.01
N ASN A 56 13.10 -10.32 -5.64
CA ASN A 56 12.51 -9.96 -6.92
C ASN A 56 10.98 -10.13 -6.90
N ILE A 57 10.35 -9.73 -5.80
CA ILE A 57 8.91 -9.89 -5.59
C ILE A 57 8.17 -8.89 -6.47
N ARG A 58 7.38 -9.37 -7.42
CA ARG A 58 6.60 -8.55 -8.34
C ARG A 58 5.12 -8.81 -8.15
N LEU A 59 4.34 -7.73 -8.12
CA LEU A 59 2.89 -7.76 -8.05
C LEU A 59 2.29 -7.21 -9.34
N ALA A 60 1.28 -7.89 -9.87
CA ALA A 60 0.45 -7.40 -10.97
C ALA A 60 -1.03 -7.57 -10.62
N VAL A 61 -1.85 -6.64 -11.07
CA VAL A 61 -3.31 -6.71 -10.95
C VAL A 61 -3.91 -6.64 -12.36
N ASP A 62 -4.72 -7.63 -12.69
CA ASP A 62 -5.44 -7.74 -13.95
C ASP A 62 -6.93 -7.44 -13.68
N SER A 63 -7.40 -6.29 -14.11
CA SER A 63 -8.77 -5.79 -13.87
C SER A 63 -9.12 -4.65 -14.82
N ASP A 64 -10.42 -4.32 -14.91
CA ASP A 64 -10.93 -3.15 -15.64
C ASP A 64 -10.72 -1.81 -14.90
N PHE A 65 -10.17 -1.86 -13.69
CA PHE A 65 -9.92 -0.68 -12.86
C PHE A 65 -8.54 -0.09 -13.14
N ASP A 66 -8.41 1.23 -12.98
CA ASP A 66 -7.11 1.87 -12.92
C ASP A 66 -6.46 1.57 -11.56
N VAL A 67 -5.43 0.74 -11.56
CA VAL A 67 -4.75 0.30 -10.34
C VAL A 67 -3.30 0.73 -10.38
N ARG A 68 -2.94 1.64 -9.47
CA ARG A 68 -1.53 2.02 -9.27
C ARG A 68 -0.96 1.22 -8.10
N ILE A 69 0.26 0.74 -8.26
CA ILE A 69 0.95 -0.12 -7.28
C ILE A 69 2.13 0.67 -6.70
N PHE A 70 2.21 0.67 -5.39
CA PHE A 70 3.30 1.30 -4.65
C PHE A 70 3.91 0.28 -3.69
N ARG A 71 5.20 0.39 -3.47
CA ARG A 71 5.93 -0.35 -2.43
C ARG A 71 6.31 0.56 -1.28
N ARG A 72 6.60 -0.01 -0.14
CA ARG A 72 7.24 0.71 0.96
C ARG A 72 8.68 1.06 0.59
N LEU A 73 9.10 2.30 0.86
CA LEU A 73 10.50 2.69 0.78
C LEU A 73 11.25 2.23 2.02
N ASP A 74 12.29 1.41 1.80
CA ASP A 74 13.18 0.99 2.87
C ASP A 74 14.00 2.15 3.42
N GLY A 75 13.87 2.42 4.72
CA GLY A 75 14.84 3.10 5.57
C GLY A 75 15.31 4.52 5.24
N LYS A 76 15.32 4.94 3.99
CA LYS A 76 15.86 6.25 3.59
C LYS A 76 14.96 7.44 3.99
N ALA A 77 13.65 7.21 4.07
CA ALA A 77 12.70 8.22 4.52
C ALA A 77 12.79 8.52 6.02
N GLN A 78 13.34 7.61 6.82
CA GLN A 78 13.55 7.83 8.25
C GLN A 78 14.48 9.02 8.54
N ASN A 79 15.39 9.36 7.63
CA ASN A 79 16.33 10.46 7.84
C ASN A 79 15.70 11.83 7.62
N LEU A 80 14.65 11.95 6.82
CA LEU A 80 13.93 13.22 6.62
C LEU A 80 13.08 13.61 7.84
N LEU A 81 12.58 12.61 8.58
CA LEU A 81 11.74 12.84 9.77
C LEU A 81 12.53 12.91 11.08
N ARG A 82 13.80 12.49 11.09
CA ARG A 82 14.69 12.61 12.26
C ARG A 82 15.11 14.03 12.62
N SER A 83 14.80 15.01 11.76
CA SER A 83 15.09 16.43 12.02
C SER A 83 14.19 17.07 13.08
N TYR A 84 13.15 16.36 13.54
CA TYR A 84 12.24 16.88 14.56
C TYR A 84 12.61 16.27 15.92
N SER A 85 12.71 17.14 16.93
CA SER A 85 13.11 16.82 18.31
C SER A 85 12.15 15.89 19.06
N ASN A 86 10.97 15.59 18.51
CA ASN A 86 10.04 14.63 19.06
C ASN A 86 10.12 13.29 18.31
N PRO A 87 10.12 12.16 19.02
CA PRO A 87 10.10 10.84 18.39
C PRO A 87 8.80 10.72 17.57
N VAL A 88 8.94 10.69 16.25
CA VAL A 88 7.82 10.41 15.35
C VAL A 88 7.32 9.00 15.67
N PRO A 89 6.02 8.81 15.94
CA PRO A 89 5.48 7.49 16.20
C PRO A 89 5.89 6.49 15.12
N ALA A 90 6.24 5.26 15.52
CA ALA A 90 6.77 4.23 14.61
C ALA A 90 5.86 3.96 13.40
N TRP A 91 4.55 4.18 13.52
CA TRP A 91 3.60 4.04 12.42
C TRP A 91 3.70 5.16 11.36
N ILE A 92 4.20 6.37 11.73
CA ILE A 92 4.46 7.44 10.76
C ILE A 92 5.79 7.21 10.01
N GLN A 93 6.75 6.56 10.65
CA GLN A 93 8.10 6.35 10.09
C GLN A 93 8.12 5.46 8.85
N ASN A 94 7.03 4.74 8.56
CA ASN A 94 6.96 3.73 7.50
C ASN A 94 5.98 4.09 6.37
N THR A 95 5.58 5.36 6.24
CA THR A 95 4.53 5.78 5.29
C THR A 95 5.06 6.28 3.96
N CYS A 96 6.38 6.30 3.73
CA CYS A 96 6.89 6.66 2.42
C CYS A 96 6.69 5.51 1.44
N LEU A 97 5.98 5.80 0.38
CA LEU A 97 5.67 4.89 -0.71
C LEU A 97 6.35 5.35 -1.99
N ASP A 98 6.79 4.39 -2.79
CA ASP A 98 7.38 4.60 -4.12
C ASP A 98 6.54 3.83 -5.13
N GLU A 99 6.21 4.46 -6.26
CA GLU A 99 5.42 3.80 -7.30
C GLU A 99 6.27 2.73 -7.97
N SER A 100 6.02 1.51 -7.58
CA SER A 100 6.73 0.33 -8.05
C SER A 100 5.93 -0.93 -7.79
N ASP A 101 5.94 -1.83 -8.75
CA ASP A 101 5.38 -3.18 -8.66
C ASP A 101 6.39 -4.20 -8.12
N VAL A 102 7.58 -3.76 -7.68
CA VAL A 102 8.67 -4.64 -7.26
C VAL A 102 9.19 -4.31 -5.87
N ILE A 103 9.24 -5.31 -4.99
CA ILE A 103 9.99 -5.31 -3.73
C ILE A 103 11.25 -6.13 -3.94
N SER A 104 12.41 -5.61 -3.55
CA SER A 104 13.72 -6.23 -3.78
C SER A 104 13.87 -7.56 -3.04
N GLY A 105 13.44 -7.63 -1.77
CA GLY A 105 13.52 -8.86 -0.99
C GLY A 105 12.79 -8.78 0.35
N ILE A 106 12.39 -9.93 0.84
CA ILE A 106 11.78 -10.12 2.17
C ILE A 106 12.49 -11.29 2.83
N GLY A 107 13.08 -11.05 4.00
CA GLY A 107 13.75 -12.09 4.80
C GLY A 107 12.78 -13.17 5.26
N LYS A 108 13.30 -14.36 5.60
CA LYS A 108 12.47 -15.46 6.12
C LYS A 108 11.63 -14.99 7.31
N ASP A 109 10.38 -15.40 7.33
CA ASP A 109 9.39 -15.11 8.38
C ASP A 109 9.08 -13.62 8.58
N ALA A 110 9.56 -12.76 7.66
CA ALA A 110 9.28 -11.33 7.63
C ALA A 110 8.13 -11.00 6.67
N ASN A 111 7.58 -9.80 6.82
CA ASN A 111 6.56 -9.23 5.95
C ASN A 111 7.02 -7.94 5.32
N ASP A 112 6.50 -7.69 4.13
CA ASP A 112 6.43 -6.39 3.50
C ASP A 112 5.09 -6.26 2.77
N PHE A 113 4.81 -5.11 2.15
CA PHE A 113 3.52 -4.91 1.50
C PHE A 113 3.62 -4.07 0.24
N PHE A 114 2.65 -4.29 -0.64
CA PHE A 114 2.27 -3.39 -1.70
C PHE A 114 1.04 -2.59 -1.28
N TRP A 115 1.04 -1.33 -1.65
CA TRP A 115 -0.11 -0.45 -1.52
C TRP A 115 -0.72 -0.24 -2.89
N LEU A 116 -1.96 -0.66 -3.07
CA LEU A 116 -2.71 -0.41 -4.28
C LEU A 116 -3.57 0.83 -4.10
N THR A 117 -3.62 1.69 -5.09
CA THR A 117 -4.65 2.72 -5.22
C THR A 117 -5.54 2.33 -6.37
N VAL A 118 -6.78 1.99 -6.08
CA VAL A 118 -7.79 1.54 -7.05
C VAL A 118 -8.70 2.69 -7.39
N HIS A 119 -8.88 2.99 -8.67
CA HIS A 119 -9.77 4.03 -9.13
C HIS A 119 -10.88 3.47 -10.02
N ALA A 120 -12.14 3.72 -9.64
CA ALA A 120 -13.29 3.41 -10.46
C ALA A 120 -13.58 4.59 -11.40
N GLY A 121 -13.10 4.52 -12.64
CA GLY A 121 -13.37 5.51 -13.66
C GLY A 121 -14.86 5.67 -13.97
N PRO A 122 -15.26 6.73 -14.70
CA PRO A 122 -16.68 7.05 -14.97
C PRO A 122 -17.41 5.97 -15.78
N GLY A 123 -16.68 5.15 -16.54
CA GLY A 123 -17.23 4.06 -17.34
C GLY A 123 -17.54 2.78 -16.55
N ILE A 124 -17.04 2.66 -15.33
CA ILE A 124 -17.25 1.47 -14.50
C ILE A 124 -18.69 1.45 -13.98
N LYS A 125 -19.40 0.36 -14.23
CA LYS A 125 -20.78 0.17 -13.77
C LYS A 125 -20.81 -0.16 -12.28
N ALA A 126 -21.91 0.23 -11.62
CA ALA A 126 -22.16 -0.24 -10.25
C ALA A 126 -22.39 -1.76 -10.23
N GLY A 127 -21.94 -2.41 -9.16
CA GLY A 127 -22.04 -3.85 -9.02
C GLY A 127 -20.75 -4.49 -8.52
N VAL A 128 -20.70 -5.81 -8.64
CA VAL A 128 -19.52 -6.62 -8.29
C VAL A 128 -18.73 -6.91 -9.56
N HIS A 129 -17.43 -6.63 -9.50
CA HIS A 129 -16.47 -6.94 -10.55
C HIS A 129 -15.36 -7.82 -9.98
N HIS A 130 -14.70 -8.56 -10.84
CA HIS A 130 -13.65 -9.48 -10.44
C HIS A 130 -12.37 -9.18 -11.20
N GLY A 131 -11.24 -9.39 -10.52
CA GLY A 131 -9.91 -9.29 -11.10
C GLY A 131 -9.00 -10.36 -10.55
N LYS A 132 -7.77 -10.37 -11.03
CA LYS A 132 -6.71 -11.30 -10.61
C LYS A 132 -5.51 -10.53 -10.11
N LEU A 133 -5.05 -10.93 -8.95
CA LEU A 133 -3.79 -10.47 -8.38
C LEU A 133 -2.76 -11.59 -8.57
N ARG A 134 -1.65 -11.27 -9.23
CA ARG A 134 -0.56 -12.22 -9.48
C ARG A 134 0.72 -11.75 -8.82
N LEU A 135 1.27 -12.59 -7.97
CA LEU A 135 2.57 -12.36 -7.35
C LEU A 135 3.57 -13.38 -7.87
N SER A 136 4.73 -12.89 -8.31
CA SER A 136 5.88 -13.72 -8.62
C SER A 136 7.06 -13.33 -7.73
N ALA A 137 7.90 -14.30 -7.37
CA ALA A 137 9.12 -14.06 -6.60
C ALA A 137 10.13 -15.18 -6.82
N ASP A 138 11.39 -14.90 -6.56
CA ASP A 138 12.46 -15.87 -6.51
C ASP A 138 12.74 -16.27 -5.06
N ARG A 139 13.20 -17.50 -4.84
CA ARG A 139 13.72 -17.92 -3.54
C ARG A 139 15.14 -17.40 -3.37
N GLU A 140 15.47 -16.87 -2.20
CA GLU A 140 16.82 -16.34 -1.92
C GLU A 140 17.92 -17.41 -2.08
N GLN A 141 17.65 -18.63 -1.63
CA GLN A 141 18.59 -19.76 -1.70
C GLN A 141 18.47 -20.60 -2.98
N GLY A 142 17.81 -20.08 -4.02
CA GLY A 142 17.59 -20.80 -5.27
C GLY A 142 16.39 -21.79 -5.20
N GLY A 143 16.14 -22.47 -6.30
CA GLY A 143 15.00 -23.36 -6.48
C GLY A 143 13.93 -22.78 -7.41
N GLU A 144 12.76 -23.41 -7.44
CA GLU A 144 11.66 -22.96 -8.28
C GLU A 144 11.14 -21.57 -7.87
N SER A 145 10.85 -20.76 -8.86
CA SER A 145 10.20 -19.45 -8.66
C SER A 145 8.82 -19.65 -8.01
N ILE A 146 8.42 -18.68 -7.23
CA ILE A 146 7.13 -18.63 -6.56
C ILE A 146 6.15 -17.89 -7.49
N ALA A 147 5.01 -18.51 -7.76
CA ALA A 147 3.89 -17.89 -8.44
C ALA A 147 2.63 -18.10 -7.60
N ILE A 148 1.95 -17.01 -7.26
CA ILE A 148 0.71 -17.02 -6.46
C ILE A 148 -0.32 -16.17 -7.20
N GLU A 149 -1.49 -16.76 -7.47
CA GLU A 149 -2.64 -16.04 -8.00
C GLU A 149 -3.73 -15.99 -6.94
N ARG A 150 -4.38 -14.85 -6.81
CA ARG A 150 -5.51 -14.60 -5.92
C ARG A 150 -6.59 -13.83 -6.67
N ASP A 151 -7.84 -14.17 -6.39
CA ASP A 151 -8.96 -13.37 -6.86
C ASP A 151 -9.08 -12.09 -6.02
N ILE A 152 -9.40 -10.99 -6.68
CA ILE A 152 -9.78 -9.73 -6.04
C ILE A 152 -11.20 -9.36 -6.49
N GLU A 153 -12.05 -9.00 -5.53
CA GLU A 153 -13.41 -8.55 -5.77
C GLU A 153 -13.49 -7.02 -5.57
N PHE A 154 -14.06 -6.34 -6.56
CA PHE A 154 -14.33 -4.91 -6.50
C PHE A 154 -15.83 -4.71 -6.42
N LYS A 155 -16.31 -4.05 -5.35
CA LYS A 155 -17.70 -3.68 -5.18
C LYS A 155 -17.88 -2.19 -5.43
N VAL A 156 -18.52 -1.85 -6.55
CA VAL A 156 -18.76 -0.46 -6.95
C VAL A 156 -20.17 -0.04 -6.52
N HIS A 157 -20.27 0.99 -5.70
CA HIS A 157 -21.54 1.56 -5.26
C HIS A 157 -22.27 2.30 -6.38
N PRO A 158 -23.62 2.38 -6.37
CA PRO A 158 -24.43 2.98 -7.45
C PRO A 158 -24.45 4.51 -7.42
N PHE A 159 -23.57 5.15 -6.68
CA PHE A 159 -23.41 6.61 -6.66
C PHE A 159 -22.00 7.02 -7.07
N SER A 160 -21.85 8.29 -7.43
CA SER A 160 -20.55 8.88 -7.77
C SER A 160 -20.17 9.91 -6.73
N LEU A 161 -18.89 9.94 -6.38
CA LEU A 161 -18.33 11.04 -5.61
C LEU A 161 -18.11 12.23 -6.55
N HIS A 162 -18.73 13.34 -6.22
CA HIS A 162 -18.50 14.59 -6.91
C HIS A 162 -17.34 15.34 -6.26
N ARG A 163 -16.58 16.05 -7.09
CA ARG A 163 -15.55 16.94 -6.57
C ARG A 163 -16.19 17.92 -5.57
N PRO A 164 -15.73 17.98 -4.32
CA PRO A 164 -16.30 18.86 -3.32
C PRO A 164 -16.21 20.31 -3.79
N ARG A 165 -17.28 21.08 -3.60
CA ARG A 165 -17.31 22.53 -3.88
C ARG A 165 -16.48 23.33 -2.87
N ILE A 166 -16.12 22.73 -1.75
CA ILE A 166 -15.34 23.31 -0.67
C ILE A 166 -13.96 22.68 -0.69
N SER A 167 -12.93 23.48 -0.82
CA SER A 167 -11.56 23.03 -0.64
C SER A 167 -11.31 22.81 0.84
N TYR A 168 -11.13 21.55 1.24
CA TYR A 168 -10.64 21.25 2.57
C TYR A 168 -9.14 21.54 2.59
N PHE A 169 -8.74 22.46 3.44
CA PHE A 169 -7.35 22.61 3.81
C PHE A 169 -7.08 21.68 5.00
N PRO A 170 -6.38 20.57 4.84
CA PRO A 170 -5.94 19.80 5.99
C PRO A 170 -4.91 20.65 6.73
N PHE A 171 -5.27 21.14 7.90
CA PHE A 171 -4.30 21.70 8.81
C PHE A 171 -3.44 20.58 9.36
N TYR A 172 -2.24 20.42 8.81
CA TYR A 172 -1.22 19.65 9.48
C TYR A 172 -0.69 20.51 10.62
N TYR A 173 -1.01 20.15 11.85
CA TYR A 173 -0.27 20.66 13.00
C TYR A 173 1.13 20.06 12.94
N ILE A 174 2.04 20.76 12.29
CA ILE A 174 3.45 20.55 12.51
C ILE A 174 3.72 21.24 13.84
N ASN A 175 4.08 20.48 14.87
CA ASN A 175 4.55 21.03 16.12
C ASN A 175 5.77 21.89 15.80
N TRP A 176 5.56 23.19 15.85
CA TRP A 176 6.57 24.21 15.64
C TRP A 176 7.31 24.40 16.96
N ASP A 177 8.62 24.16 16.99
CA ASP A 177 9.47 24.33 18.17
C ASP A 177 9.82 25.80 18.48
N GLY A 178 9.25 26.73 17.75
CA GLY A 178 9.38 28.19 17.98
C GLY A 178 10.66 28.83 17.44
N ASN A 179 11.58 28.07 16.87
CA ASN A 179 12.87 28.57 16.41
C ASN A 179 12.92 28.84 14.88
N GLY A 180 12.25 29.87 14.44
CA GLY A 180 12.30 30.38 13.06
C GLY A 180 10.90 30.52 12.41
N PRO A 181 10.76 31.07 11.20
CA PRO A 181 9.47 31.17 10.52
C PRO A 181 8.96 29.81 10.08
N PRO A 182 7.62 29.55 10.14
CA PRO A 182 7.04 28.28 9.68
C PRO A 182 7.51 27.96 8.25
N PRO A 183 7.87 26.71 7.94
CA PRO A 183 8.41 26.37 6.63
C PRO A 183 7.46 26.69 5.45
N PHE A 184 6.21 27.01 5.74
CA PHE A 184 5.20 27.40 4.75
C PHE A 184 4.87 28.89 4.75
N ALA A 185 5.47 29.72 5.63
CA ALA A 185 5.16 31.14 5.73
C ALA A 185 5.72 32.00 4.59
N HIS A 186 6.59 31.46 3.76
CA HIS A 186 7.26 32.18 2.68
C HIS A 186 7.09 31.58 1.29
N ASN A 187 6.23 30.60 1.13
CA ASN A 187 6.04 29.98 -0.18
C ASN A 187 4.78 30.55 -0.85
N GLU A 188 4.88 31.77 -1.38
CA GLU A 188 3.84 32.44 -2.18
C GLU A 188 3.46 31.63 -3.46
N THR A 189 4.19 30.58 -3.77
CA THR A 189 3.94 29.70 -4.91
C THR A 189 2.75 28.76 -4.74
N TRP A 190 2.16 28.64 -3.56
CA TRP A 190 1.01 27.77 -3.29
C TRP A 190 -0.36 28.44 -3.46
N VAL A 191 -0.39 29.74 -3.84
CA VAL A 191 -1.62 30.53 -4.01
C VAL A 191 -1.82 30.93 -5.49
N LYS A 192 -1.59 30.02 -6.41
CA LYS A 192 -2.01 30.20 -7.80
C LYS A 192 -2.81 29.01 -8.31
#